data_c677689517b7bc21aefd9c73f6317afd
#
_entry.id   c677689517b7bc21aefd9c73f6317afd
#
_cell.length_a   1.000
_cell.length_b   1.000
_cell.length_c   1.000
_cell.angle_alpha   90.00
_cell.angle_beta   90.00
_cell.angle_gamma   90.00
#
_symmetry.space_group_name_H-M   'P 1'
#
loop_
_entity.id
_entity.type
_entity.pdbx_description
1 polymer ?
#
loop_
_entity_poly.entity_id
_entity_poly.type
_entity_poly.pdbx_seq_one_letter_code
_entity_poly.pdbx_strand_id
1 'polypeptide(L)'
;MGTDSRRRALICAAGAIALSTVAVLASAKPKARVIKVVAKKFEFVPGEIHVKQGETVTLQFTAPEVLMGFNLADFNLRTDIMPGKVASLSLTPDKTGKFTFLCDVFCGSGHEDMIGTLIVT
;
A
#
# COMPACT_ATOMS: atom_id res chain seq x y z
N MET A 1 63.49 -14.29 -7.06
CA MET A 1 62.93 -14.62 -5.76
C MET A 1 61.88 -13.62 -5.25
N GLY A 2 61.97 -12.35 -5.55
CA GLY A 2 60.94 -11.40 -5.14
C GLY A 2 59.71 -11.39 -6.01
N THR A 3 59.69 -12.10 -7.11
CA THR A 3 58.58 -12.05 -8.06
C THR A 3 57.35 -12.85 -7.63
N ASP A 4 57.51 -13.88 -6.84
CA ASP A 4 56.36 -14.73 -6.45
C ASP A 4 55.46 -14.06 -5.40
N SER A 5 56.04 -13.30 -4.49
CA SER A 5 55.23 -12.56 -3.52
C SER A 5 54.43 -11.40 -4.12
N ARG A 6 54.95 -10.80 -5.19
CA ARG A 6 54.23 -9.76 -5.93
C ARG A 6 53.01 -10.31 -6.67
N ARG A 7 53.15 -11.49 -7.26
CA ARG A 7 52.04 -12.14 -7.95
C ARG A 7 50.93 -12.52 -6.99
N ARG A 8 51.25 -13.00 -5.82
CA ARG A 8 50.27 -13.37 -4.80
C ARG A 8 49.48 -12.18 -4.29
N ALA A 9 50.14 -11.08 -4.10
CA ALA A 9 49.50 -9.85 -3.62
C ALA A 9 48.49 -9.30 -4.65
N LEU A 10 48.81 -9.37 -5.93
CA LEU A 10 47.93 -8.90 -7.00
C LEU A 10 46.66 -9.77 -7.17
N ILE A 11 46.76 -11.06 -6.96
CA ILE A 11 45.60 -11.97 -7.08
C ILE A 11 44.64 -11.76 -5.93
N CYS A 12 45.09 -11.55 -4.74
CA CYS A 12 44.25 -11.30 -3.58
C CYS A 12 43.47 -9.97 -3.67
N ALA A 13 44.08 -8.93 -4.25
CA ALA A 13 43.41 -7.64 -4.40
C ALA A 13 42.28 -7.67 -5.41
N ALA A 14 42.41 -8.42 -6.50
CA ALA A 14 41.38 -8.52 -7.54
C ALA A 14 40.12 -9.28 -7.07
N GLY A 15 40.30 -10.28 -6.20
CA GLY A 15 39.18 -11.07 -5.69
C GLY A 15 38.28 -10.32 -4.69
N ALA A 16 38.84 -9.39 -3.93
CA ALA A 16 38.09 -8.66 -2.91
C ALA A 16 37.14 -7.61 -3.48
N ILE A 17 37.47 -7.02 -4.63
CA ILE A 17 36.67 -5.96 -5.24
C ILE A 17 35.40 -6.51 -5.90
N ALA A 18 35.45 -7.71 -6.46
CA ALA A 18 34.31 -8.29 -7.15
C ALA A 18 33.16 -8.69 -6.22
N LEU A 19 33.42 -8.98 -4.96
CA LEU A 19 32.40 -9.48 -4.01
C LEU A 19 31.58 -8.35 -3.35
N SER A 20 32.09 -7.15 -3.29
CA SER A 20 31.41 -6.05 -2.59
C SER A 20 30.35 -5.32 -3.42
N THR A 21 30.38 -5.43 -4.75
CA THR A 21 29.41 -4.74 -5.62
C THR A 21 28.09 -5.47 -5.80
N VAL A 22 28.02 -6.77 -5.57
CA VAL A 22 26.81 -7.58 -5.82
C VAL A 22 25.81 -7.48 -4.65
N ALA A 23 26.28 -7.27 -3.43
CA ALA A 23 25.43 -7.29 -2.24
C ALA A 23 24.50 -6.08 -2.10
N VAL A 24 24.81 -4.94 -2.75
CA VAL A 24 24.05 -3.70 -2.59
C VAL A 24 22.79 -3.67 -3.44
N LEU A 25 22.73 -4.44 -4.54
CA LEU A 25 21.63 -4.42 -5.49
C LEU A 25 20.43 -5.30 -5.11
N ALA A 26 20.58 -6.17 -4.11
CA ALA A 26 19.58 -7.18 -3.80
C ALA A 26 18.55 -6.80 -2.74
N SER A 27 18.70 -5.64 -2.08
CA SER A 27 17.92 -5.30 -0.87
C SER A 27 16.85 -4.23 -1.04
N ALA A 28 16.69 -3.65 -2.22
CA ALA A 28 15.70 -2.60 -2.45
C ALA A 28 14.30 -3.20 -2.66
N LYS A 29 13.40 -2.98 -1.71
CA LYS A 29 11.99 -3.34 -1.83
C LYS A 29 11.16 -2.07 -2.03
N PRO A 30 10.18 -2.06 -2.96
CA PRO A 30 9.28 -0.93 -3.09
C PRO A 30 8.45 -0.75 -1.83
N LYS A 31 8.25 0.49 -1.42
CA LYS A 31 7.36 0.83 -0.31
C LYS A 31 5.91 0.75 -0.77
N ALA A 32 5.02 0.28 0.11
CA ALA A 32 3.59 0.32 -0.13
C ALA A 32 3.12 1.78 -0.27
N ARG A 33 2.34 2.05 -1.30
CA ARG A 33 1.75 3.37 -1.50
C ARG A 33 0.64 3.59 -0.50
N VAL A 34 0.58 4.78 0.09
CA VAL A 34 -0.46 5.17 1.04
C VAL A 34 -1.50 6.04 0.33
N ILE A 35 -2.76 5.66 0.44
CA ILE A 35 -3.89 6.43 -0.10
C ILE A 35 -4.73 6.90 1.08
N LYS A 36 -4.87 8.21 1.22
CA LYS A 36 -5.67 8.82 2.27
C LYS A 36 -7.10 9.01 1.80
N VAL A 37 -8.05 8.53 2.58
CA VAL A 37 -9.48 8.61 2.30
C VAL A 37 -10.18 9.27 3.47
N VAL A 38 -10.96 10.30 3.19
CA VAL A 38 -11.80 10.98 4.18
C VAL A 38 -13.23 10.50 4.03
N ALA A 39 -13.81 9.99 5.10
CA ALA A 39 -15.20 9.56 5.15
C ALA A 39 -16.03 10.69 5.79
N LYS A 40 -16.67 11.50 4.96
CA LYS A 40 -17.56 12.57 5.37
C LYS A 40 -19.00 12.10 5.36
N LYS A 41 -19.91 12.90 5.91
CA LYS A 41 -21.32 12.62 5.74
C LYS A 41 -21.65 12.65 4.26
N PHE A 42 -21.95 11.49 3.85
CA PHE A 42 -22.54 10.88 2.70
C PHE A 42 -21.60 10.80 1.51
N GLU A 43 -20.29 10.92 1.73
CA GLU A 43 -19.32 10.66 0.66
C GLU A 43 -17.95 10.20 1.18
N PHE A 44 -17.25 9.44 0.36
CA PHE A 44 -15.81 9.18 0.52
C PHE A 44 -15.03 10.12 -0.39
N VAL A 45 -13.92 10.68 0.11
CA VAL A 45 -13.05 11.55 -0.68
C VAL A 45 -11.62 11.00 -0.62
N PRO A 46 -11.08 10.51 -1.74
CA PRO A 46 -11.69 10.44 -3.08
C PRO A 46 -12.78 9.38 -3.19
N GLY A 47 -13.75 9.60 -4.08
CA GLY A 47 -14.82 8.64 -4.38
C GLY A 47 -14.40 7.54 -5.33
N GLU A 48 -13.28 7.71 -6.03
CA GLU A 48 -12.65 6.69 -6.87
C GLU A 48 -11.21 6.47 -6.43
N ILE A 49 -10.82 5.22 -6.27
CA ILE A 49 -9.46 4.83 -5.91
C ILE A 49 -8.90 3.99 -7.03
N HIS A 50 -7.76 4.40 -7.59
CA HIS A 50 -7.10 3.71 -8.70
C HIS A 50 -5.87 2.98 -8.19
N VAL A 51 -5.82 1.67 -8.41
CA VAL A 51 -4.70 0.81 -8.04
C VAL A 51 -4.39 -0.17 -9.16
N LYS A 52 -3.22 -0.79 -9.10
CA LYS A 52 -2.81 -1.82 -10.05
C LYS A 52 -2.94 -3.19 -9.44
N GLN A 53 -3.26 -4.18 -10.27
CA GLN A 53 -3.26 -5.58 -9.85
C GLN A 53 -1.87 -5.96 -9.32
N GLY A 54 -1.83 -6.59 -8.15
CA GLY A 54 -0.59 -7.00 -7.50
C GLY A 54 0.16 -5.89 -6.74
N GLU A 55 -0.30 -4.65 -6.85
CA GLU A 55 0.27 -3.53 -6.09
C GLU A 55 -0.25 -3.56 -4.65
N THR A 56 0.66 -3.52 -3.67
CA THR A 56 0.26 -3.38 -2.27
C THR A 56 0.08 -1.91 -1.93
N VAL A 57 -1.10 -1.55 -1.45
CA VAL A 57 -1.43 -0.19 -1.01
C VAL A 57 -1.95 -0.21 0.42
N THR A 58 -1.73 0.86 1.14
CA THR A 58 -2.31 1.08 2.46
C THR A 58 -3.37 2.17 2.34
N LEU A 59 -4.60 1.84 2.69
CA LEU A 59 -5.70 2.79 2.75
C LEU A 59 -5.77 3.35 4.16
N GLN A 60 -5.66 4.66 4.30
CA GLN A 60 -5.78 5.36 5.58
C GLN A 60 -7.05 6.18 5.60
N PHE A 61 -7.93 5.86 6.55
CA PHE A 61 -9.24 6.48 6.65
C PHE A 61 -9.33 7.42 7.85
N THR A 62 -9.98 8.54 7.64
CA THR A 62 -10.37 9.46 8.72
C THR A 62 -11.85 9.81 8.57
N ALA A 63 -12.53 10.01 9.70
CA ALA A 63 -13.95 10.43 9.73
C ALA A 63 -14.06 11.66 10.63
N PRO A 64 -14.14 12.88 10.06
CA PRO A 64 -14.11 14.09 10.86
C PRO A 64 -15.41 14.38 11.63
N GLU A 65 -16.52 13.76 11.26
CA GLU A 65 -17.84 14.13 11.78
C GLU A 65 -18.42 13.10 12.75
N VAL A 66 -18.58 11.85 12.28
CA VAL A 66 -19.21 10.76 13.06
C VAL A 66 -18.53 9.46 12.78
N LEU A 67 -18.79 8.44 13.60
CA LEU A 67 -18.36 7.08 13.33
C LEU A 67 -18.90 6.63 11.98
N MET A 68 -18.01 6.06 11.16
CA MET A 68 -18.35 5.51 9.87
C MET A 68 -17.72 4.14 9.71
N GLY A 69 -18.09 3.41 8.65
CA GLY A 69 -17.47 2.15 8.29
C GLY A 69 -17.01 2.18 6.85
N PHE A 70 -16.07 1.33 6.51
CA PHE A 70 -15.65 1.10 5.15
C PHE A 70 -15.78 -0.40 4.88
N ASN A 71 -16.47 -0.76 3.82
CA ASN A 71 -16.67 -2.15 3.44
C ASN A 71 -16.38 -2.32 1.95
N LEU A 72 -15.37 -3.12 1.65
CA LEU A 72 -15.03 -3.56 0.29
C LEU A 72 -15.24 -5.07 0.23
N ALA A 73 -16.48 -5.48 0.00
CA ALA A 73 -16.90 -6.86 0.12
C ALA A 73 -16.20 -7.80 -0.86
N ASP A 74 -15.90 -7.34 -2.07
CA ASP A 74 -15.25 -8.16 -3.09
C ASP A 74 -13.83 -8.62 -2.70
N PHE A 75 -13.22 -7.97 -1.70
CA PHE A 75 -11.90 -8.31 -1.17
C PHE A 75 -11.95 -8.71 0.30
N ASN A 76 -13.14 -8.88 0.88
CA ASN A 76 -13.33 -9.20 2.30
C ASN A 76 -12.62 -8.22 3.24
N LEU A 77 -12.64 -6.94 2.91
CA LEU A 77 -12.02 -5.90 3.71
C LEU A 77 -13.05 -5.00 4.33
N ARG A 78 -12.89 -4.73 5.62
CA ARG A 78 -13.76 -3.87 6.39
C ARG A 78 -13.02 -3.23 7.54
N THR A 79 -13.37 -1.99 7.89
CA THR A 79 -12.93 -1.34 9.11
C THR A 79 -13.94 -0.30 9.59
N ASP A 80 -14.03 -0.11 10.90
CA ASP A 80 -14.67 1.07 11.47
C ASP A 80 -13.72 2.26 11.36
N ILE A 81 -14.30 3.44 11.17
CA ILE A 81 -13.56 4.69 11.10
C ILE A 81 -14.08 5.60 12.20
N MET A 82 -13.31 5.74 13.27
CA MET A 82 -13.72 6.52 14.44
C MET A 82 -13.23 7.97 14.32
N PRO A 83 -14.05 8.97 14.70
CA PRO A 83 -13.61 10.36 14.73
C PRO A 83 -12.36 10.53 15.61
N GLY A 84 -11.39 11.29 15.10
CA GLY A 84 -10.14 11.56 15.80
C GLY A 84 -9.10 10.45 15.73
N LYS A 85 -9.39 9.35 15.02
CA LYS A 85 -8.45 8.24 14.84
C LYS A 85 -8.27 7.91 13.38
N VAL A 86 -7.10 7.37 13.03
CA VAL A 86 -6.81 6.90 11.68
C VAL A 86 -7.00 5.38 11.66
N ALA A 87 -7.84 4.90 10.75
CA ALA A 87 -7.98 3.48 10.46
C ALA A 87 -7.16 3.13 9.23
N SER A 88 -6.48 1.99 9.23
CA SER A 88 -5.64 1.57 8.11
C SER A 88 -6.01 0.17 7.66
N LEU A 89 -6.06 -0.02 6.34
CA LEU A 89 -6.21 -1.34 5.71
C LEU A 89 -5.12 -1.52 4.65
N SER A 90 -4.55 -2.71 4.62
CA SER A 90 -3.63 -3.12 3.56
C SER A 90 -4.40 -3.87 2.48
N LEU A 91 -4.16 -3.53 1.21
CA LEU A 91 -4.83 -4.13 0.07
C LEU A 91 -3.80 -4.47 -1.00
N THR A 92 -3.83 -5.74 -1.45
CA THR A 92 -3.10 -6.19 -2.64
C THR A 92 -4.12 -6.84 -3.57
N PRO A 93 -4.65 -6.10 -4.56
CA PRO A 93 -5.71 -6.64 -5.40
C PRO A 93 -5.19 -7.75 -6.31
N ASP A 94 -5.91 -8.86 -6.36
CA ASP A 94 -5.57 -10.04 -7.15
C ASP A 94 -6.37 -10.15 -8.45
N LYS A 95 -7.30 -9.23 -8.68
CA LYS A 95 -8.17 -9.21 -9.86
C LYS A 95 -8.42 -7.79 -10.32
N THR A 96 -8.56 -7.61 -11.64
CA THR A 96 -8.87 -6.32 -12.25
C THR A 96 -10.36 -6.08 -12.32
N GLY A 97 -10.75 -4.83 -12.46
CA GLY A 97 -12.15 -4.44 -12.62
C GLY A 97 -12.54 -3.24 -11.76
N LYS A 98 -13.84 -3.01 -11.69
CA LYS A 98 -14.43 -1.97 -10.83
C LYS A 98 -15.19 -2.64 -9.70
N PHE A 99 -14.87 -2.23 -8.47
CA PHE A 99 -15.45 -2.81 -7.26
C PHE A 99 -16.02 -1.70 -6.41
N THR A 100 -17.21 -1.90 -5.89
CA THR A 100 -17.90 -0.92 -5.07
C THR A 100 -17.50 -1.07 -3.59
N PHE A 101 -17.17 0.03 -2.95
CA PHE A 101 -17.07 0.08 -1.49
C PHE A 101 -18.17 1.01 -0.94
N LEU A 102 -18.53 0.79 0.29
CA LEU A 102 -19.64 1.52 0.92
C LEU A 102 -19.40 1.72 2.42
N CYS A 103 -20.18 2.65 2.99
CA CYS A 103 -20.27 2.82 4.43
C CYS A 103 -21.29 1.82 4.97
N ASP A 104 -20.86 0.92 5.85
CA ASP A 104 -21.71 -0.12 6.43
C ASP A 104 -22.19 0.18 7.86
N VAL A 105 -21.88 1.38 8.38
CA VAL A 105 -22.37 1.88 9.66
C VAL A 105 -23.36 3.01 9.37
N PHE A 106 -24.55 2.94 9.96
CA PHE A 106 -25.54 4.01 9.78
C PHE A 106 -24.99 5.34 10.31
N CYS A 107 -24.85 6.32 9.42
CA CYS A 107 -24.25 7.61 9.73
C CYS A 107 -25.18 8.82 9.51
N GLY A 108 -26.44 8.57 9.17
CA GLY A 108 -27.44 9.61 8.96
C GLY A 108 -28.38 9.31 7.79
N SER A 109 -29.23 10.24 7.43
CA SER A 109 -30.29 10.04 6.44
C SER A 109 -29.81 9.90 4.98
N GLY A 110 -28.53 10.16 4.70
CA GLY A 110 -27.92 9.94 3.38
C GLY A 110 -27.00 8.74 3.32
N HIS A 111 -27.08 7.85 4.30
CA HIS A 111 -26.19 6.70 4.46
C HIS A 111 -26.17 5.77 3.23
N GLU A 112 -27.30 5.49 2.62
CA GLU A 112 -27.42 4.57 1.50
C GLU A 112 -26.77 5.08 0.21
N ASP A 113 -26.51 6.37 0.12
CA ASP A 113 -25.86 6.98 -1.04
C ASP A 113 -24.34 7.09 -0.87
N MET A 114 -23.80 6.66 0.29
CA MET A 114 -22.39 6.79 0.60
C MET A 114 -21.61 5.59 0.05
N ILE A 115 -21.29 5.65 -1.23
CA ILE A 115 -20.56 4.63 -1.96
C ILE A 115 -19.38 5.22 -2.72
N GLY A 116 -18.44 4.38 -3.07
CA GLY A 116 -17.33 4.74 -3.96
C GLY A 116 -16.88 3.54 -4.79
N THR A 117 -15.89 3.75 -5.64
CA THR A 117 -15.42 2.73 -6.58
C THR A 117 -13.92 2.55 -6.47
N LEU A 118 -13.50 1.28 -6.33
CA LEU A 118 -12.11 0.87 -6.48
C LEU A 118 -11.91 0.39 -7.92
N ILE A 119 -10.97 0.99 -8.62
CA ILE A 119 -10.63 0.63 -10.00
C ILE A 119 -9.26 -0.03 -9.99
N VAL A 120 -9.22 -1.31 -10.39
CA VAL A 120 -7.99 -2.09 -10.48
C VAL A 120 -7.66 -2.33 -11.95
N THR A 121 -6.47 -1.90 -12.36
CA THR A 121 -6.00 -2.06 -13.74
C THR A 121 -4.82 -3.00 -13.91
#